data_0ca6fe757b5341b5d9058bc812ca1a8e
#
_entry.id   0ca6fe757b5341b5d9058bc812ca1a8e
#
_cell.length_a   1.000
_cell.length_b   1.000
_cell.length_c   1.000
_cell.angle_alpha   90.00
_cell.angle_beta   90.00
_cell.angle_gamma   90.00
#
_symmetry.space_group_name_H-M   'P 1'
#
loop_
_entity.id
_entity.type
_entity.pdbx_description
1 polymer ?
#
loop_
_entity_poly.entity_id
_entity_poly.type
_entity_poly.pdbx_seq_one_letter_code
_entity_poly.pdbx_strand_id
1 'polypeptide(L)'
;MALENDMNSQPITTRSFAQDSEKRKLCKEASQYLTDKMTVFLDSSSTCMYLVPYIAEHKEMTIFTNSVQVLLSAANFHIPCYLTGGKYFERDMCLLGAQAENYAQNINADIAFFSCAGYNEDGRITDDSEEQTAVRLAVMKHAGKSIMLFDSTKKNKVY
;
A
#
# COMPACT_ATOMS: atom_id res chain seq x y z
N MET A 1 -2.66 33.31 -6.32
CA MET A 1 -1.84 32.12 -6.04
C MET A 1 -2.81 30.98 -5.78
N ALA A 2 -3.06 30.17 -6.81
CA ALA A 2 -3.93 29.01 -6.65
C ALA A 2 -3.17 28.01 -5.78
N LEU A 3 -3.73 27.65 -4.61
CA LEU A 3 -3.27 26.50 -3.85
C LEU A 3 -3.47 25.29 -4.75
N GLU A 4 -2.39 24.75 -5.31
CA GLU A 4 -2.43 23.42 -5.93
C GLU A 4 -3.00 22.48 -4.88
N ASN A 5 -4.12 21.88 -5.22
CA ASN A 5 -4.82 20.95 -4.37
C ASN A 5 -3.93 19.70 -4.25
N ASP A 6 -3.09 19.66 -3.21
CA ASP A 6 -2.20 18.51 -2.99
C ASP A 6 -3.06 17.27 -2.73
N MET A 7 -3.09 16.37 -3.70
CA MET A 7 -3.90 15.14 -3.63
C MET A 7 -3.54 14.26 -2.43
N ASN A 8 -2.32 14.38 -1.89
CA ASN A 8 -1.94 13.60 -0.71
C ASN A 8 -2.61 14.10 0.57
N SER A 9 -3.03 15.38 0.62
CA SER A 9 -3.80 15.93 1.73
C SER A 9 -5.27 15.50 1.71
N GLN A 10 -5.75 14.95 0.60
CA GLN A 10 -7.13 14.51 0.45
C GLN A 10 -7.39 13.15 1.12
N PRO A 11 -8.63 12.89 1.59
CA PRO A 11 -9.01 11.57 2.09
C PRO A 11 -8.74 10.46 1.07
N ILE A 12 -8.38 9.28 1.54
CA ILE A 12 -8.09 8.13 0.66
C ILE A 12 -9.29 7.75 -0.21
N THR A 13 -10.51 7.96 0.25
CA THR A 13 -11.73 7.74 -0.55
C THR A 13 -11.76 8.59 -1.81
N THR A 14 -11.25 9.83 -1.75
CA THR A 14 -11.07 10.71 -2.92
C THR A 14 -9.88 10.26 -3.76
N ARG A 15 -8.74 9.99 -3.12
CA ARG A 15 -7.51 9.56 -3.80
C ARG A 15 -7.65 8.22 -4.52
N SER A 16 -8.52 7.34 -4.04
CA SER A 16 -8.77 6.03 -4.66
C SER A 16 -9.32 6.14 -6.07
N PHE A 17 -10.03 7.21 -6.40
CA PHE A 17 -10.57 7.44 -7.74
C PHE A 17 -9.65 8.30 -8.61
N ALA A 18 -8.71 9.05 -8.01
CA ALA A 18 -7.76 9.85 -8.76
C ALA A 18 -6.74 8.95 -9.46
N GLN A 19 -6.46 9.22 -10.75
CA GLN A 19 -5.52 8.42 -11.56
C GLN A 19 -5.85 6.93 -11.62
N ASP A 20 -7.15 6.58 -11.60
CA ASP A 20 -7.64 5.20 -11.56
C ASP A 20 -7.04 4.33 -12.67
N SER A 21 -7.03 4.81 -13.92
CA SER A 21 -6.50 4.03 -15.05
C SER A 21 -5.00 3.77 -14.93
N GLU A 22 -4.22 4.75 -14.46
CA GLU A 22 -2.77 4.60 -14.26
C GLU A 22 -2.46 3.64 -13.11
N LYS A 23 -3.19 3.73 -11.99
CA LYS A 23 -3.06 2.81 -10.86
C LYS A 23 -3.39 1.37 -11.26
N ARG A 24 -4.46 1.17 -12.02
CA ARG A 24 -4.83 -0.15 -12.55
C ARG A 24 -3.74 -0.73 -13.45
N LYS A 25 -3.18 0.10 -14.34
CA LYS A 25 -2.09 -0.30 -15.22
C LYS A 25 -0.83 -0.70 -14.44
N LEU A 26 -0.43 0.12 -13.45
CA LEU A 26 0.69 -0.20 -12.55
C LEU A 26 0.48 -1.53 -11.83
N CYS A 27 -0.70 -1.77 -11.28
CA CYS A 27 -1.00 -2.99 -10.57
C CYS A 27 -1.07 -4.21 -11.50
N LYS A 28 -1.53 -4.03 -12.73
CA LYS A 28 -1.48 -5.08 -13.75
C LYS A 28 -0.03 -5.47 -14.07
N GLU A 29 0.85 -4.52 -14.24
CA GLU A 29 2.28 -4.78 -14.45
C GLU A 29 2.93 -5.44 -13.23
N ALA A 30 2.62 -4.95 -12.03
CA ALA A 30 3.14 -5.50 -10.78
C ALA A 30 2.64 -6.92 -10.49
N SER A 31 1.46 -7.29 -11.00
CA SER A 31 0.87 -8.61 -10.79
C SER A 31 1.70 -9.76 -11.38
N GLN A 32 2.59 -9.47 -12.33
CA GLN A 32 3.51 -10.49 -12.88
C GLN A 32 4.43 -11.12 -11.84
N TYR A 33 4.65 -10.46 -10.71
CA TYR A 33 5.46 -10.97 -9.61
C TYR A 33 4.70 -11.88 -8.65
N LEU A 34 3.39 -12.03 -8.83
CA LEU A 34 2.55 -12.89 -8.00
C LEU A 34 2.59 -14.33 -8.52
N THR A 35 2.65 -15.27 -7.60
CA THR A 35 2.51 -16.70 -7.83
C THR A 35 1.61 -17.31 -6.76
N ASP A 36 1.13 -18.53 -6.97
CA ASP A 36 0.31 -19.23 -5.98
C ASP A 36 1.05 -19.41 -4.63
N LYS A 37 0.29 -19.50 -3.56
CA LYS A 37 0.76 -19.77 -2.19
C LYS A 37 1.67 -18.69 -1.60
N MET A 38 1.50 -17.45 -2.04
CA MET A 38 2.24 -16.31 -1.50
C MET A 38 1.54 -15.67 -0.30
N THR A 39 2.36 -15.19 0.60
CA THR A 39 2.00 -14.17 1.61
C THR A 39 2.36 -12.81 1.06
N VAL A 40 1.37 -11.95 0.90
CA VAL A 40 1.50 -10.62 0.29
C VAL A 40 1.18 -9.55 1.32
N PHE A 41 2.06 -8.58 1.48
CA PHE A 41 1.74 -7.36 2.22
C PHE A 41 1.32 -6.25 1.24
N LEU A 42 0.21 -5.61 1.55
CA LEU A 42 -0.27 -4.40 0.86
C LEU A 42 -0.33 -3.24 1.85
N ASP A 43 0.31 -2.13 1.52
CA ASP A 43 0.24 -0.93 2.35
C ASP A 43 -1.10 -0.20 2.26
N SER A 44 -1.24 0.89 3.00
CA SER A 44 -2.48 1.68 3.06
C SER A 44 -2.65 2.67 1.91
N SER A 45 -1.82 2.60 0.88
CA SER A 45 -1.94 3.49 -0.27
C SER A 45 -3.19 3.23 -1.11
N SER A 46 -3.69 4.28 -1.75
CA SER A 46 -4.80 4.15 -2.72
C SER A 46 -4.42 3.35 -3.97
N THR A 47 -3.14 3.14 -4.23
CA THR A 47 -2.65 2.36 -5.37
C THR A 47 -2.67 0.86 -5.08
N CYS A 48 -2.13 0.44 -3.95
CA CYS A 48 -1.94 -0.99 -3.65
C CYS A 48 -3.26 -1.78 -3.55
N MET A 49 -4.37 -1.14 -3.20
CA MET A 49 -5.68 -1.82 -3.16
C MET A 49 -6.10 -2.40 -4.52
N TYR A 50 -5.63 -1.83 -5.63
CA TYR A 50 -5.93 -2.35 -6.97
C TYR A 50 -5.24 -3.68 -7.29
N LEU A 51 -4.31 -4.14 -6.44
CA LEU A 51 -3.71 -5.47 -6.58
C LEU A 51 -4.62 -6.61 -6.11
N VAL A 52 -5.59 -6.34 -5.25
CA VAL A 52 -6.43 -7.39 -4.66
C VAL A 52 -7.12 -8.27 -5.71
N PRO A 53 -7.73 -7.75 -6.80
CA PRO A 53 -8.30 -8.59 -7.84
C PRO A 53 -7.28 -9.52 -8.51
N TYR A 54 -6.04 -9.07 -8.69
CA TYR A 54 -4.97 -9.90 -9.28
C TYR A 54 -4.48 -10.98 -8.32
N ILE A 55 -4.43 -10.68 -7.01
CA ILE A 55 -4.12 -11.69 -5.99
C ILE A 55 -5.19 -12.78 -5.98
N ALA A 56 -6.46 -12.41 -6.19
CA ALA A 56 -7.59 -13.33 -6.25
C ALA A 56 -7.51 -14.35 -7.41
N GLU A 57 -6.72 -14.08 -8.44
CA GLU A 57 -6.51 -15.00 -9.57
C GLU A 57 -5.59 -16.17 -9.20
N HIS A 58 -4.88 -16.09 -8.09
CA HIS A 58 -3.96 -17.10 -7.59
C HIS A 58 -4.58 -17.93 -6.46
N LYS A 59 -4.03 -19.14 -6.26
CA LYS A 59 -4.50 -20.09 -5.24
C LYS A 59 -3.73 -19.93 -3.94
N GLU A 60 -4.43 -20.17 -2.82
CA GLU A 60 -3.83 -20.23 -1.48
C GLU A 60 -3.03 -18.97 -1.10
N MET A 61 -3.54 -17.81 -1.49
CA MET A 61 -2.94 -16.53 -1.15
C MET A 61 -3.37 -16.06 0.23
N THR A 62 -2.50 -15.32 0.90
CA THR A 62 -2.78 -14.64 2.17
C THR A 62 -2.32 -13.19 2.08
N ILE A 63 -3.17 -12.25 2.51
CA ILE A 63 -2.85 -10.84 2.56
C ILE A 63 -2.61 -10.40 4.00
N PHE A 64 -1.56 -9.60 4.20
CA PHE A 64 -1.33 -8.79 5.39
C PHE A 64 -1.41 -7.32 5.01
N THR A 65 -2.05 -6.51 5.83
CA THR A 65 -2.23 -5.09 5.54
C THR A 65 -2.49 -4.28 6.80
N ASN A 66 -2.21 -2.99 6.75
CA ASN A 66 -2.70 -2.02 7.73
C ASN A 66 -3.86 -1.16 7.17
N SER A 67 -4.37 -1.51 6.00
CA SER A 67 -5.44 -0.79 5.30
C SER A 67 -6.81 -1.43 5.51
N VAL A 68 -7.77 -0.63 5.97
CA VAL A 68 -9.17 -1.08 6.07
C VAL A 68 -9.78 -1.31 4.68
N GLN A 69 -9.43 -0.49 3.70
CA GLN A 69 -9.92 -0.68 2.31
C GLN A 69 -9.42 -1.98 1.68
N VAL A 70 -8.16 -2.32 1.91
CA VAL A 70 -7.61 -3.61 1.45
C VAL A 70 -8.31 -4.77 2.12
N LEU A 71 -8.57 -4.69 3.44
CA LEU A 71 -9.31 -5.72 4.16
C LEU A 71 -10.70 -5.94 3.56
N LEU A 72 -11.45 -4.87 3.32
CA LEU A 72 -12.80 -4.96 2.72
C LEU A 72 -12.76 -5.54 1.31
N SER A 73 -11.78 -5.15 0.51
CA SER A 73 -11.59 -5.72 -0.83
C SER A 73 -11.23 -7.20 -0.77
N ALA A 74 -10.29 -7.59 0.09
CA ALA A 74 -9.91 -8.98 0.30
C ALA A 74 -11.11 -9.85 0.73
N ALA A 75 -11.96 -9.33 1.60
CA ALA A 75 -13.18 -10.00 2.04
C ALA A 75 -14.13 -10.26 0.86
N ASN A 76 -14.31 -9.29 -0.04
CA ASN A 76 -15.13 -9.46 -1.24
C ASN A 76 -14.63 -10.55 -2.18
N PHE A 77 -13.32 -10.76 -2.23
CA PHE A 77 -12.67 -11.81 -3.03
C PHE A 77 -12.42 -13.12 -2.25
N HIS A 78 -12.89 -13.19 -1.00
CA HIS A 78 -12.69 -14.35 -0.12
C HIS A 78 -11.21 -14.73 0.09
N ILE A 79 -10.32 -13.74 0.11
CA ILE A 79 -8.90 -13.95 0.38
C ILE A 79 -8.66 -13.81 1.90
N PRO A 80 -8.01 -14.79 2.55
CA PRO A 80 -7.59 -14.62 3.94
C PRO A 80 -6.76 -13.36 4.12
N CYS A 81 -7.17 -12.50 5.06
CA CYS A 81 -6.53 -11.21 5.28
C CYS A 81 -6.33 -10.95 6.77
N TYR A 82 -5.13 -10.57 7.13
CA TYR A 82 -4.74 -10.17 8.49
C TYR A 82 -4.50 -8.67 8.53
N LEU A 83 -5.16 -8.00 9.46
CA LEU A 83 -4.98 -6.58 9.73
C LEU A 83 -4.00 -6.39 10.87
N THR A 84 -3.07 -5.44 10.75
CA THR A 84 -2.00 -5.23 11.73
C THR A 84 -2.47 -4.87 13.14
N GLY A 85 -3.69 -4.33 13.28
CA GLY A 85 -4.08 -3.63 14.50
C GLY A 85 -3.39 -2.26 14.64
N GLY A 86 -3.69 -1.57 15.72
CA GLY A 86 -3.20 -0.22 15.99
C GLY A 86 -4.30 0.83 16.04
N LYS A 87 -3.90 2.09 16.06
CA LYS A 87 -4.83 3.22 16.07
C LYS A 87 -5.33 3.52 14.64
N TYR A 88 -6.63 3.70 14.52
CA TYR A 88 -7.25 4.06 13.24
C TYR A 88 -7.03 5.54 12.90
N PHE A 89 -6.59 5.78 11.67
CA PHE A 89 -6.43 7.10 11.06
C PHE A 89 -7.42 7.25 9.91
N GLU A 90 -8.36 8.17 10.09
CA GLU A 90 -9.50 8.33 9.18
C GLU A 90 -9.08 8.75 7.77
N ARG A 91 -8.15 9.71 7.64
CA ARG A 91 -7.73 10.23 6.33
C ARG A 91 -7.32 9.12 5.35
N ASP A 92 -6.57 8.15 5.83
CA ASP A 92 -6.01 7.08 5.02
C ASP A 92 -6.71 5.72 5.26
N MET A 93 -7.72 5.69 6.12
CA MET A 93 -8.42 4.45 6.53
C MET A 93 -7.43 3.33 6.88
N CYS A 94 -6.46 3.65 7.71
CA CYS A 94 -5.39 2.72 8.07
C CYS A 94 -5.14 2.67 9.57
N LEU A 95 -4.43 1.63 9.97
CA LEU A 95 -4.00 1.41 11.34
C LEU A 95 -2.50 1.69 11.46
N LEU A 96 -2.12 2.49 12.44
CA LEU A 96 -0.75 2.94 12.67
C LEU A 96 -0.40 2.87 14.17
N GLY A 97 0.84 3.22 14.49
CA GLY A 97 1.36 3.29 15.84
C GLY A 97 2.11 2.03 16.27
N ALA A 98 2.53 2.00 17.52
CA ALA A 98 3.43 0.95 18.04
C ALA A 98 2.89 -0.47 17.86
N GLN A 99 1.59 -0.67 18.01
CA GLN A 99 0.98 -1.99 17.83
C GLN A 99 1.06 -2.45 16.37
N ALA A 100 0.78 -1.54 15.42
CA ALA A 100 0.91 -1.83 13.98
C ALA A 100 2.36 -2.11 13.60
N GLU A 101 3.30 -1.33 14.10
CA GLU A 101 4.73 -1.50 13.86
C GLU A 101 5.25 -2.82 14.42
N ASN A 102 4.88 -3.18 15.65
CA ASN A 102 5.25 -4.45 16.27
C ASN A 102 4.71 -5.65 15.48
N TYR A 103 3.48 -5.56 15.02
CA TYR A 103 2.91 -6.61 14.17
C TYR A 103 3.67 -6.71 12.84
N ALA A 104 3.94 -5.57 12.20
CA ALA A 104 4.66 -5.51 10.93
C ALA A 104 6.07 -6.09 10.99
N GLN A 105 6.78 -5.92 12.12
CA GLN A 105 8.11 -6.52 12.34
C GLN A 105 8.10 -8.04 12.37
N ASN A 106 6.96 -8.66 12.63
CA ASN A 106 6.81 -10.12 12.72
C ASN A 106 6.18 -10.74 11.47
N ILE A 107 5.88 -9.95 10.44
CA ILE A 107 5.37 -10.45 9.16
C ILE A 107 6.55 -10.85 8.27
N ASN A 108 6.53 -12.08 7.78
CA ASN A 108 7.45 -12.57 6.76
C ASN A 108 6.69 -12.69 5.43
N ALA A 109 6.46 -11.57 4.76
CA ALA A 109 5.82 -11.58 3.46
C ALA A 109 6.78 -12.07 2.37
N ASP A 110 6.29 -12.89 1.45
CA ASP A 110 7.05 -13.28 0.26
C ASP A 110 7.28 -12.06 -0.62
N ILE A 111 6.27 -11.21 -0.72
CA ILE A 111 6.30 -9.97 -1.48
C ILE A 111 5.49 -8.90 -0.76
N ALA A 112 5.99 -7.67 -0.80
CA ALA A 112 5.32 -6.50 -0.24
C ALA A 112 5.24 -5.39 -1.28
N PHE A 113 4.06 -4.78 -1.37
CA PHE A 113 3.81 -3.65 -2.26
C PHE A 113 3.52 -2.41 -1.45
N PHE A 114 4.15 -1.32 -1.85
CA PHE A 114 4.06 -0.01 -1.21
C PHE A 114 3.82 1.08 -2.24
N SER A 115 3.35 2.21 -1.78
CA SER A 115 3.38 3.45 -2.55
C SER A 115 3.98 4.56 -1.68
N CYS A 116 4.23 5.72 -2.26
CA CYS A 116 4.82 6.87 -1.58
C CYS A 116 4.02 8.14 -1.87
N ALA A 117 4.30 9.20 -1.13
CA ALA A 117 3.74 10.51 -1.38
C ALA A 117 4.44 11.21 -2.56
N GLY A 118 5.74 11.07 -2.67
CA GLY A 118 6.54 11.67 -3.73
C GLY A 118 7.85 10.95 -4.00
N TYR A 119 8.43 11.23 -5.17
CA TYR A 119 9.76 10.76 -5.55
C TYR A 119 10.44 11.76 -6.49
N ASN A 120 11.77 11.79 -6.48
CA ASN A 120 12.54 12.61 -7.39
C ASN A 120 13.35 11.77 -8.41
N GLU A 121 14.01 12.45 -9.34
CA GLU A 121 14.80 11.80 -10.40
C GLU A 121 16.05 11.07 -9.87
N ASP A 122 16.54 11.46 -8.69
CA ASP A 122 17.65 10.78 -8.02
C ASP A 122 17.24 9.48 -7.30
N GLY A 123 15.95 9.11 -7.41
CA GLY A 123 15.39 7.90 -6.79
C GLY A 123 15.08 8.05 -5.30
N ARG A 124 15.10 9.27 -4.76
CA ARG A 124 14.69 9.52 -3.38
C ARG A 124 13.16 9.45 -3.28
N ILE A 125 12.70 8.59 -2.39
CA ILE A 125 11.29 8.40 -2.08
C ILE A 125 10.98 9.13 -0.77
N THR A 126 9.89 9.87 -0.74
CA THR A 126 9.45 10.64 0.43
C THR A 126 7.98 10.38 0.74
N ASP A 127 7.64 10.59 1.99
CA ASP A 127 6.29 10.43 2.50
C ASP A 127 5.94 11.59 3.45
N ASP A 128 4.66 11.85 3.61
CA ASP A 128 4.14 12.90 4.48
C ASP A 128 3.77 12.40 5.90
N SER A 129 4.02 11.12 6.18
CA SER A 129 3.68 10.49 7.46
C SER A 129 4.81 9.60 7.98
N GLU A 130 5.38 9.99 9.11
CA GLU A 130 6.41 9.20 9.80
C GLU A 130 5.85 7.86 10.28
N GLU A 131 4.60 7.84 10.75
CA GLU A 131 3.96 6.63 11.27
C GLU A 131 3.71 5.61 10.15
N GLN A 132 3.31 6.06 8.96
CA GLN A 132 3.17 5.17 7.80
C GLN A 132 4.52 4.65 7.34
N THR A 133 5.53 5.51 7.31
CA THR A 133 6.90 5.12 6.97
C THR A 133 7.43 4.06 7.93
N ALA A 134 7.19 4.21 9.24
CA ALA A 134 7.61 3.23 10.24
C ALA A 134 7.01 1.84 9.99
N VAL A 135 5.74 1.73 9.67
CA VAL A 135 5.10 0.44 9.30
C VAL A 135 5.73 -0.14 8.04
N ARG A 136 5.93 0.66 6.99
CA ARG A 136 6.53 0.21 5.74
C ARG A 136 7.94 -0.33 5.94
N LEU A 137 8.79 0.41 6.64
CA LEU A 137 10.16 -0.01 6.93
C LEU A 137 10.21 -1.30 7.77
N ALA A 138 9.28 -1.46 8.72
CA ALA A 138 9.19 -2.69 9.52
C ALA A 138 8.88 -3.91 8.65
N VAL A 139 7.96 -3.80 7.69
CA VAL A 139 7.65 -4.88 6.74
C VAL A 139 8.82 -5.15 5.80
N MET A 140 9.45 -4.11 5.27
CA MET A 140 10.55 -4.23 4.30
C MET A 140 11.74 -5.03 4.85
N LYS A 141 12.00 -4.98 6.15
CA LYS A 141 13.11 -5.71 6.76
C LYS A 141 13.02 -7.23 6.57
N HIS A 142 11.82 -7.76 6.48
CA HIS A 142 11.57 -9.20 6.45
C HIS A 142 10.84 -9.68 5.19
N ALA A 143 10.48 -8.77 4.28
CA ALA A 143 9.88 -9.14 3.01
C ALA A 143 10.91 -9.76 2.07
N GLY A 144 10.52 -10.83 1.39
CA GLY A 144 11.37 -11.46 0.37
C GLY A 144 11.65 -10.54 -0.81
N LYS A 145 10.63 -9.79 -1.24
CA LYS A 145 10.72 -8.74 -2.26
C LYS A 145 9.84 -7.56 -1.86
N SER A 146 10.36 -6.34 -2.06
CA SER A 146 9.61 -5.10 -1.84
C SER A 146 9.51 -4.33 -3.15
N ILE A 147 8.29 -3.98 -3.54
CA ILE A 147 8.00 -3.25 -4.77
C ILE A 147 7.30 -1.94 -4.42
N MET A 148 7.86 -0.84 -4.91
CA MET A 148 7.27 0.48 -4.77
C MET A 148 6.48 0.83 -6.03
N LEU A 149 5.19 1.15 -5.86
CA LEU A 149 4.27 1.56 -6.92
C LEU A 149 3.98 3.05 -6.79
N PHE A 150 4.20 3.79 -7.84
CA PHE A 150 3.85 5.22 -7.87
C PHE A 150 3.48 5.66 -9.28
N ASP A 151 2.47 6.49 -9.36
CA ASP A 151 2.03 7.11 -10.61
C ASP A 151 2.80 8.40 -10.90
N SER A 152 2.62 8.92 -12.12
CA SER A 152 3.32 10.11 -12.60
C SER A 152 3.04 11.38 -11.79
N THR A 153 1.91 11.45 -11.08
CA THR A 153 1.54 12.62 -10.27
C THR A 153 2.44 12.83 -9.07
N LYS A 154 3.22 11.81 -8.69
CA LYS A 154 4.14 11.82 -7.55
C LYS A 154 5.57 12.21 -7.91
N LYS A 155 5.85 12.35 -9.20
CA LYS A 155 7.18 12.74 -9.69
C LYS A 155 7.53 14.16 -9.25
N ASN A 156 8.78 14.34 -8.80
CA ASN A 156 9.34 15.62 -8.35
C ASN A 156 8.58 16.29 -7.19
N LYS A 157 7.86 15.49 -6.39
CA LYS A 157 7.31 15.92 -5.11
C LYS A 157 8.20 15.42 -3.98
N VAL A 158 8.44 16.30 -3.01
CA VAL A 158 9.24 16.01 -1.81
C VAL A 158 8.46 16.49 -0.59
N TYR A 159 8.30 15.64 0.39
CA TYR A 159 7.59 15.88 1.65
C TYR A 159 8.51 15.72 2.85
#